data_25eab0add82fa78747796352eb6da688
#
_entry.id   25eab0add82fa78747796352eb6da688
#
_cell.length_a   1.000
_cell.length_b   1.000
_cell.length_c   1.000
_cell.angle_alpha   90.00
_cell.angle_beta   90.00
_cell.angle_gamma   90.00
#
_symmetry.space_group_name_H-M   'P 1'
#
loop_
_entity.id
_entity.type
_entity.pdbx_description
1 polymer ?
#
loop_
_entity_poly.entity_id
_entity_poly.type
_entity_poly.pdbx_seq_one_letter_code
_entity_poly.pdbx_strand_id
1 'polypeptide(L)'
;PERRPMVLRWGIVPLSEYAKRILVGRALRSDKLDETLLPKRIALPVFASDALSSNAYATQEILVVLALGGASLYTFGPWIAAAVIVVYFVVVASYRQNVHAYPSGGGDYEVVSTNIGPRAGVLVASSLLVDYVLTVAVSISAGVASLASISDFVADHTVAIALLAIVGITFLNLRGVREAGALFAIPTYLFMLTIGVMVITAVVKIASGEQLMAESAGWEIRAEHEYAGLALAFLIARAFSSGTTALTGIEAIANGVPA
;
A
#
# COMPACT_ATOMS: atom_id res chain seq x y z
N PRO A 1 -13.84 -30.62 50.11
CA PRO A 1 -13.04 -30.17 49.03
C PRO A 1 -12.53 -31.38 48.26
N GLU A 2 -13.39 -31.79 47.30
CA GLU A 2 -13.08 -32.92 46.42
C GLU A 2 -12.12 -32.45 45.30
N ARG A 3 -10.91 -32.96 45.33
CA ARG A 3 -9.95 -32.87 44.23
C ARG A 3 -10.43 -33.78 43.08
N ARG A 4 -10.94 -33.22 42.02
CA ARG A 4 -11.19 -33.98 40.78
C ARG A 4 -9.84 -34.37 40.17
N PRO A 5 -9.64 -35.65 39.78
CA PRO A 5 -8.41 -36.09 39.15
C PRO A 5 -8.29 -35.43 37.75
N MET A 6 -7.10 -34.90 37.50
CA MET A 6 -6.69 -34.36 36.17
C MET A 6 -6.54 -35.55 35.20
N VAL A 7 -7.59 -35.88 34.46
CA VAL A 7 -7.55 -36.88 33.41
C VAL A 7 -6.77 -36.26 32.23
N LEU A 8 -5.51 -36.63 32.06
CA LEU A 8 -4.73 -36.41 30.86
C LEU A 8 -5.41 -37.17 29.71
N ARG A 9 -6.33 -36.53 29.03
CA ARG A 9 -6.84 -37.00 27.72
C ARG A 9 -5.76 -36.83 26.69
N TRP A 10 -5.02 -37.89 26.43
CA TRP A 10 -4.23 -38.06 25.20
C TRP A 10 -5.23 -38.19 24.02
N GLY A 11 -5.80 -37.07 23.57
CA GLY A 11 -6.60 -37.04 22.37
C GLY A 11 -5.68 -36.92 21.17
N ILE A 12 -5.80 -37.85 20.24
CA ILE A 12 -5.25 -37.75 18.88
C ILE A 12 -5.81 -36.45 18.31
N VAL A 13 -4.93 -35.45 18.15
CA VAL A 13 -5.32 -34.15 17.58
C VAL A 13 -5.71 -34.43 16.13
N PRO A 14 -6.95 -34.19 15.69
CA PRO A 14 -7.36 -34.50 14.33
C PRO A 14 -6.52 -33.72 13.32
N LEU A 15 -6.25 -34.33 12.17
CA LEU A 15 -5.41 -33.74 11.10
C LEU A 15 -5.85 -32.31 10.75
N SER A 16 -7.15 -32.02 10.88
CA SER A 16 -7.75 -30.69 10.71
C SER A 16 -7.22 -29.66 11.71
N GLU A 17 -6.92 -30.05 12.96
CA GLU A 17 -6.34 -29.15 13.95
C GLU A 17 -4.85 -28.92 13.71
N TYR A 18 -4.10 -29.90 13.18
CA TYR A 18 -2.73 -29.70 12.73
C TYR A 18 -2.67 -28.75 11.53
N ALA A 19 -3.51 -28.97 10.53
CA ALA A 19 -3.63 -28.07 9.39
C ALA A 19 -4.02 -26.65 9.83
N LYS A 20 -4.98 -26.51 10.74
CA LYS A 20 -5.40 -25.22 11.30
C LYS A 20 -4.28 -24.53 12.08
N ARG A 21 -3.48 -25.28 12.87
CA ARG A 21 -2.31 -24.72 13.58
C ARG A 21 -1.19 -24.29 12.65
N ILE A 22 -0.99 -24.99 11.54
CA ILE A 22 0.00 -24.63 10.52
C ILE A 22 -0.48 -23.42 9.71
N LEU A 23 -1.77 -23.36 9.38
CA LEU A 23 -2.35 -22.32 8.54
C LEU A 23 -2.62 -21.02 9.32
N VAL A 24 -3.19 -21.10 10.50
CA VAL A 24 -3.70 -19.96 11.28
C VAL A 24 -2.86 -19.65 12.53
N GLY A 25 -1.87 -20.52 12.87
CA GLY A 25 -1.06 -20.36 14.06
C GLY A 25 -1.79 -20.78 15.36
N ARG A 26 -1.22 -20.42 16.52
CA ARG A 26 -1.84 -20.66 17.84
C ARG A 26 -2.77 -19.50 18.17
N ALA A 27 -4.01 -19.81 18.58
CA ALA A 27 -4.91 -18.81 19.14
C ALA A 27 -4.26 -18.10 20.34
N LEU A 28 -4.25 -16.78 20.32
CA LEU A 28 -3.86 -15.96 21.47
C LEU A 28 -4.90 -16.14 22.60
N ARG A 29 -4.41 -16.17 23.84
CA ARG A 29 -5.32 -16.19 25.00
C ARG A 29 -6.01 -14.82 25.10
N SER A 30 -7.30 -14.83 25.44
CA SER A 30 -8.13 -13.62 25.52
C SER A 30 -7.59 -12.58 26.53
N ASP A 31 -6.87 -13.03 27.56
CA ASP A 31 -6.22 -12.19 28.56
C ASP A 31 -4.97 -11.44 28.04
N LYS A 32 -4.48 -11.81 26.86
CA LYS A 32 -3.33 -11.15 26.19
C LYS A 32 -3.70 -10.28 25.00
N LEU A 33 -4.98 -10.19 24.65
CA LEU A 33 -5.43 -9.38 23.51
C LEU A 33 -5.24 -7.88 23.76
N ASP A 34 -5.42 -7.43 24.99
CA ASP A 34 -5.27 -6.02 25.37
C ASP A 34 -3.81 -5.56 25.53
N GLU A 35 -2.86 -6.50 25.58
CA GLU A 35 -1.42 -6.22 25.75
C GLU A 35 -0.62 -6.29 24.45
N THR A 36 -1.24 -6.54 23.31
CA THR A 36 -0.54 -6.79 22.03
C THR A 36 -0.39 -5.56 21.15
N LEU A 37 -0.03 -4.42 21.73
CA LEU A 37 0.42 -3.28 20.93
C LEU A 37 1.63 -3.67 20.08
N LEU A 38 1.57 -3.40 18.80
CA LEU A 38 2.69 -3.65 17.90
C LEU A 38 3.84 -2.67 18.22
N PRO A 39 5.07 -3.15 18.40
CA PRO A 39 6.19 -2.25 18.54
C PRO A 39 6.32 -1.40 17.27
N LYS A 40 6.61 -0.11 17.41
CA LYS A 40 6.63 0.89 16.30
C LYS A 40 7.44 0.42 15.08
N ARG A 41 8.52 -0.34 15.31
CA ARG A 41 9.36 -0.92 14.24
C ARG A 41 8.64 -2.00 13.40
N ILE A 42 7.58 -2.60 13.91
CA ILE A 42 6.73 -3.57 13.17
C ILE A 42 5.47 -2.90 12.68
N ALA A 43 4.91 -1.96 13.45
CA ALA A 43 3.72 -1.21 13.05
C ALA A 43 3.95 -0.41 11.75
N LEU A 44 5.12 0.20 11.59
CA LEU A 44 5.46 0.92 10.35
C LEU A 44 5.35 0.02 9.10
N PRO A 45 6.04 -1.13 9.01
CA PRO A 45 5.89 -2.03 7.85
C PRO A 45 4.48 -2.55 7.64
N VAL A 46 3.72 -2.77 8.70
CA VAL A 46 2.36 -3.31 8.61
C VAL A 46 1.38 -2.28 8.03
N PHE A 47 1.41 -1.06 8.54
CA PHE A 47 0.39 -0.06 8.22
C PHE A 47 0.82 0.96 7.17
N ALA A 48 2.13 1.17 6.95
CA ALA A 48 2.63 2.19 6.04
C ALA A 48 3.21 1.63 4.74
N SER A 49 3.37 0.32 4.58
CA SER A 49 3.94 -0.28 3.36
C SER A 49 3.13 0.07 2.11
N ASP A 50 1.80 0.05 2.21
CA ASP A 50 0.91 0.44 1.11
C ASP A 50 1.10 1.91 0.73
N ALA A 51 1.03 2.82 1.70
CA ALA A 51 1.27 4.25 1.45
C ALA A 51 2.66 4.53 0.87
N LEU A 52 3.70 3.79 1.31
CA LEU A 52 5.06 3.93 0.80
C LEU A 52 5.17 3.47 -0.66
N SER A 53 4.59 2.32 -1.01
CA SER A 53 4.61 1.81 -2.38
C SER A 53 3.79 2.70 -3.31
N SER A 54 2.62 3.14 -2.87
CA SER A 54 1.74 4.02 -3.64
C SER A 54 2.40 5.36 -3.97
N ASN A 55 3.14 5.95 -3.04
CA ASN A 55 3.93 7.15 -3.30
C ASN A 55 5.06 6.91 -4.31
N ALA A 56 5.67 5.72 -4.31
CA ALA A 56 6.74 5.41 -5.25
C ALA A 56 6.26 5.35 -6.70
N TYR A 57 5.12 4.72 -6.97
CA TYR A 57 4.62 4.60 -8.34
C TYR A 57 3.69 5.74 -8.78
N ALA A 58 3.24 6.62 -7.89
CA ALA A 58 2.36 7.74 -8.24
C ALA A 58 2.94 8.64 -9.35
N THR A 59 4.25 8.89 -9.34
CA THR A 59 4.92 9.66 -10.40
C THR A 59 4.85 8.92 -11.73
N GLN A 60 5.04 7.60 -11.75
CA GLN A 60 4.90 6.78 -12.95
C GLN A 60 3.48 6.86 -13.50
N GLU A 61 2.46 6.78 -12.66
CA GLU A 61 1.05 6.87 -13.05
C GLU A 61 0.73 8.22 -13.73
N ILE A 62 1.27 9.32 -13.22
CA ILE A 62 1.15 10.64 -13.88
C ILE A 62 1.79 10.62 -15.26
N LEU A 63 3.02 10.12 -15.36
CA LEU A 63 3.79 10.14 -16.61
C LEU A 63 3.19 9.22 -17.67
N VAL A 64 2.66 8.05 -17.29
CA VAL A 64 1.99 7.12 -18.21
C VAL A 64 0.78 7.78 -18.86
N VAL A 65 -0.02 8.52 -18.10
CA VAL A 65 -1.18 9.25 -18.67
C VAL A 65 -0.72 10.40 -19.57
N LEU A 66 0.30 11.16 -19.16
CA LEU A 66 0.82 12.27 -19.97
C LEU A 66 1.49 11.77 -21.25
N ALA A 67 2.07 10.56 -21.26
CA ALA A 67 2.68 9.94 -22.45
C ALA A 67 1.71 9.82 -23.63
N LEU A 68 0.40 9.68 -23.38
CA LEU A 68 -0.61 9.64 -24.43
C LEU A 68 -0.61 10.90 -25.33
N GLY A 69 -0.21 12.04 -24.78
CA GLY A 69 -0.09 13.30 -25.51
C GLY A 69 1.34 13.63 -25.94
N GLY A 70 2.29 12.68 -25.77
CA GLY A 70 3.68 12.82 -26.19
C GLY A 70 4.56 13.51 -25.14
N ALA A 71 5.87 13.55 -25.45
CA ALA A 71 6.90 14.06 -24.54
C ALA A 71 6.68 15.52 -24.12
N SER A 72 6.07 16.34 -24.94
CA SER A 72 5.79 17.76 -24.66
C SER A 72 4.91 17.95 -23.41
N LEU A 73 4.01 17.00 -23.14
CA LEU A 73 3.11 17.08 -21.98
C LEU A 73 3.78 16.74 -20.66
N TYR A 74 4.97 16.15 -20.65
CA TYR A 74 5.73 15.92 -19.42
C TYR A 74 6.08 17.21 -18.67
N THR A 75 6.06 18.36 -19.35
CA THR A 75 6.23 19.68 -18.71
C THR A 75 5.14 19.96 -17.67
N PHE A 76 3.96 19.32 -17.77
CA PHE A 76 2.90 19.41 -16.76
C PHE A 76 3.13 18.49 -15.55
N GLY A 77 4.00 17.48 -15.67
CA GLY A 77 4.26 16.50 -14.61
C GLY A 77 4.58 17.12 -13.25
N PRO A 78 5.54 18.04 -13.13
CA PRO A 78 5.88 18.68 -11.85
C PRO A 78 4.71 19.47 -11.24
N TRP A 79 3.89 20.12 -12.06
CA TRP A 79 2.73 20.89 -11.58
C TRP A 79 1.62 19.97 -11.06
N ILE A 80 1.38 18.86 -11.77
CA ILE A 80 0.42 17.84 -11.33
C ILE A 80 0.91 17.19 -10.04
N ALA A 81 2.20 16.83 -9.96
CA ALA A 81 2.79 16.29 -8.74
C ALA A 81 2.68 17.28 -7.55
N ALA A 82 2.93 18.56 -7.78
CA ALA A 82 2.75 19.59 -6.76
C ALA A 82 1.29 19.67 -6.26
N ALA A 83 0.31 19.61 -7.18
CA ALA A 83 -1.09 19.59 -6.82
C ALA A 83 -1.46 18.34 -6.01
N VAL A 84 -0.97 17.16 -6.39
CA VAL A 84 -1.15 15.91 -5.63
C VAL A 84 -0.54 16.03 -4.23
N ILE A 85 0.66 16.59 -4.10
CA ILE A 85 1.34 16.82 -2.81
C ILE A 85 0.50 17.73 -1.90
N VAL A 86 -0.10 18.79 -2.44
CA VAL A 86 -0.98 19.67 -1.65
C VAL A 86 -2.18 18.90 -1.12
N VAL A 87 -2.86 18.14 -1.98
CA VAL A 87 -3.99 17.29 -1.56
C VAL A 87 -3.55 16.27 -0.52
N TYR A 88 -2.38 15.63 -0.71
CA TYR A 88 -1.81 14.69 0.24
C TYR A 88 -1.66 15.31 1.64
N PHE A 89 -1.07 16.50 1.74
CA PHE A 89 -0.92 17.18 3.03
C PHE A 89 -2.26 17.54 3.68
N VAL A 90 -3.23 17.98 2.89
CA VAL A 90 -4.58 18.29 3.40
C VAL A 90 -5.25 17.03 3.96
N VAL A 91 -5.17 15.92 3.24
CA VAL A 91 -5.75 14.65 3.67
C VAL A 91 -5.06 14.12 4.91
N VAL A 92 -3.72 14.12 4.97
CA VAL A 92 -2.96 13.71 6.16
C VAL A 92 -3.29 14.59 7.38
N ALA A 93 -3.43 15.89 7.19
CA ALA A 93 -3.83 16.80 8.27
C ALA A 93 -5.24 16.50 8.78
N SER A 94 -6.18 16.14 7.88
CA SER A 94 -7.53 15.71 8.23
C SER A 94 -7.52 14.41 9.05
N TYR A 95 -6.84 13.38 8.57
CA TYR A 95 -6.72 12.11 9.31
C TYR A 95 -6.04 12.26 10.66
N ARG A 96 -5.04 13.15 10.77
CA ARG A 96 -4.42 13.47 12.06
C ARG A 96 -5.44 14.01 13.06
N GLN A 97 -6.40 14.80 12.62
CA GLN A 97 -7.49 15.28 13.49
C GLN A 97 -8.46 14.15 13.85
N ASN A 98 -8.83 13.33 12.86
CA ASN A 98 -9.72 12.20 13.07
C ASN A 98 -9.17 11.19 14.10
N VAL A 99 -7.89 10.84 14.03
CA VAL A 99 -7.23 9.95 14.99
C VAL A 99 -7.31 10.46 16.43
N HIS A 100 -7.24 11.79 16.62
CA HIS A 100 -7.40 12.37 17.96
C HIS A 100 -8.86 12.41 18.44
N ALA A 101 -9.79 12.59 17.51
CA ALA A 101 -11.22 12.65 17.81
C ALA A 101 -11.84 11.25 18.01
N TYR A 102 -11.29 10.24 17.34
CA TYR A 102 -11.77 8.84 17.38
C TYR A 102 -10.64 7.88 17.77
N PRO A 103 -10.35 7.75 19.08
CA PRO A 103 -9.24 6.91 19.55
C PRO A 103 -9.42 5.40 19.30
N SER A 104 -10.66 4.97 19.04
CA SER A 104 -11.00 3.57 18.69
C SER A 104 -10.63 3.19 17.25
N GLY A 105 -10.39 4.19 16.40
CA GLY A 105 -10.03 4.04 14.99
C GLY A 105 -10.44 5.29 14.22
N GLY A 106 -9.46 6.06 13.71
CA GLY A 106 -9.70 7.33 13.01
C GLY A 106 -10.03 7.18 11.53
N GLY A 107 -10.39 5.99 11.06
CA GLY A 107 -10.72 5.72 9.66
C GLY A 107 -12.13 6.14 9.25
N ASP A 108 -12.37 6.12 7.96
CA ASP A 108 -13.60 6.66 7.34
C ASP A 108 -14.86 5.97 7.83
N TYR A 109 -14.81 4.65 8.06
CA TYR A 109 -15.94 3.88 8.57
C TYR A 109 -16.41 4.39 9.93
N GLU A 110 -15.49 4.57 10.87
CA GLU A 110 -15.80 5.01 12.24
C GLU A 110 -16.37 6.43 12.22
N VAL A 111 -15.71 7.32 11.48
CA VAL A 111 -16.13 8.72 11.37
C VAL A 111 -17.54 8.84 10.78
N VAL A 112 -17.80 8.12 9.68
CA VAL A 112 -19.11 8.18 8.99
C VAL A 112 -20.19 7.48 9.80
N SER A 113 -19.90 6.32 10.40
CA SER A 113 -20.88 5.59 11.21
C SER A 113 -21.33 6.40 12.40
N THR A 114 -20.39 7.12 13.04
CA THR A 114 -20.67 7.92 14.24
C THR A 114 -21.41 9.21 13.92
N ASN A 115 -21.07 9.91 12.83
CA ASN A 115 -21.59 11.24 12.53
C ASN A 115 -22.82 11.25 11.60
N ILE A 116 -22.90 10.30 10.66
CA ILE A 116 -23.97 10.23 9.64
C ILE A 116 -24.93 9.08 9.95
N GLY A 117 -24.39 7.99 10.46
CA GLY A 117 -25.16 6.84 10.91
C GLY A 117 -24.78 5.51 10.26
N PRO A 118 -25.33 4.39 10.80
CA PRO A 118 -24.89 3.04 10.44
C PRO A 118 -25.08 2.69 8.96
N ARG A 119 -26.11 3.19 8.31
CA ARG A 119 -26.38 2.91 6.88
C ARG A 119 -25.30 3.52 5.97
N ALA A 120 -24.89 4.74 6.26
CA ALA A 120 -23.80 5.40 5.56
C ALA A 120 -22.44 4.67 5.87
N GLY A 121 -22.24 4.23 7.11
CA GLY A 121 -21.09 3.42 7.50
C GLY A 121 -20.97 2.13 6.69
N VAL A 122 -22.07 1.40 6.49
CA VAL A 122 -22.07 0.17 5.66
C VAL A 122 -21.66 0.47 4.22
N LEU A 123 -22.11 1.59 3.65
CA LEU A 123 -21.70 2.00 2.29
C LEU A 123 -20.19 2.25 2.23
N VAL A 124 -19.64 2.98 3.20
CA VAL A 124 -18.19 3.23 3.31
C VAL A 124 -17.43 1.92 3.47
N ALA A 125 -17.86 1.04 4.38
CA ALA A 125 -17.21 -0.27 4.58
C ALA A 125 -17.20 -1.10 3.30
N SER A 126 -18.28 -1.09 2.52
CA SER A 126 -18.34 -1.79 1.23
C SER A 126 -17.39 -1.19 0.20
N SER A 127 -17.28 0.14 0.16
CA SER A 127 -16.35 0.84 -0.73
C SER A 127 -14.90 0.56 -0.36
N LEU A 128 -14.56 0.58 0.94
CA LEU A 128 -13.23 0.25 1.45
C LEU A 128 -12.85 -1.21 1.15
N LEU A 129 -13.80 -2.14 1.25
CA LEU A 129 -13.53 -3.54 0.89
C LEU A 129 -13.14 -3.68 -0.58
N VAL A 130 -13.84 -2.99 -1.48
CA VAL A 130 -13.51 -2.96 -2.91
C VAL A 130 -12.14 -2.31 -3.14
N ASP A 131 -11.88 -1.18 -2.49
CA ASP A 131 -10.61 -0.47 -2.57
C ASP A 131 -9.43 -1.37 -2.14
N TYR A 132 -9.54 -2.05 -1.01
CA TYR A 132 -8.50 -2.96 -0.52
C TYR A 132 -8.24 -4.13 -1.48
N VAL A 133 -9.29 -4.72 -2.08
CA VAL A 133 -9.12 -5.77 -3.09
C VAL A 133 -8.39 -5.23 -4.31
N LEU A 134 -8.78 -4.06 -4.81
CA LEU A 134 -8.13 -3.42 -5.95
C LEU A 134 -6.68 -3.02 -5.64
N THR A 135 -6.41 -2.48 -4.47
CA THR A 135 -5.07 -2.11 -4.01
C THR A 135 -4.13 -3.32 -4.00
N VAL A 136 -4.57 -4.47 -3.47
CA VAL A 136 -3.77 -5.71 -3.50
C VAL A 136 -3.52 -6.15 -4.93
N ALA A 137 -4.53 -6.14 -5.79
CA ALA A 137 -4.40 -6.55 -7.18
C ALA A 137 -3.41 -5.67 -7.95
N VAL A 138 -3.53 -4.34 -7.82
CA VAL A 138 -2.65 -3.37 -8.50
C VAL A 138 -1.22 -3.48 -7.97
N SER A 139 -1.02 -3.54 -6.65
CA SER A 139 0.32 -3.62 -6.05
C SER A 139 1.07 -4.88 -6.46
N ILE A 140 0.38 -6.04 -6.49
CA ILE A 140 1.00 -7.28 -6.94
C ILE A 140 1.29 -7.26 -8.44
N SER A 141 0.37 -6.72 -9.24
CA SER A 141 0.58 -6.60 -10.68
C SER A 141 1.77 -5.69 -11.01
N ALA A 142 1.88 -4.55 -10.34
CA ALA A 142 3.00 -3.63 -10.48
C ALA A 142 4.34 -4.28 -10.04
N GLY A 143 4.33 -5.01 -8.92
CA GLY A 143 5.52 -5.74 -8.46
C GLY A 143 5.96 -6.82 -9.43
N VAL A 144 5.03 -7.60 -9.97
CA VAL A 144 5.34 -8.65 -10.96
C VAL A 144 5.80 -8.01 -12.28
N ALA A 145 5.20 -6.91 -12.73
CA ALA A 145 5.65 -6.19 -13.91
C ALA A 145 7.09 -5.66 -13.75
N SER A 146 7.43 -5.14 -12.58
CA SER A 146 8.80 -4.71 -12.26
C SER A 146 9.80 -5.88 -12.28
N LEU A 147 9.41 -7.05 -11.79
CA LEU A 147 10.24 -8.27 -11.88
C LEU A 147 10.36 -8.79 -13.31
N ALA A 148 9.30 -8.69 -14.10
CA ALA A 148 9.28 -9.08 -15.51
C ALA A 148 10.23 -8.24 -16.38
N SER A 149 10.50 -6.98 -15.98
CA SER A 149 11.46 -6.12 -16.69
C SER A 149 12.93 -6.58 -16.55
N ILE A 150 13.23 -7.45 -15.59
CA ILE A 150 14.60 -7.95 -15.32
C ILE A 150 14.73 -9.46 -15.52
N SER A 151 13.63 -10.19 -15.81
CA SER A 151 13.64 -11.65 -15.94
C SER A 151 12.61 -12.13 -16.97
N ASP A 152 13.07 -12.71 -18.06
CA ASP A 152 12.21 -13.29 -19.11
C ASP A 152 11.31 -14.40 -18.56
N PHE A 153 11.81 -15.20 -17.60
CA PHE A 153 11.01 -16.23 -16.94
C PHE A 153 9.77 -15.62 -16.26
N VAL A 154 9.93 -14.48 -15.59
CA VAL A 154 8.81 -13.77 -14.94
C VAL A 154 7.87 -13.17 -15.99
N ALA A 155 8.44 -12.62 -17.08
CA ALA A 155 7.66 -12.05 -18.18
C ALA A 155 6.73 -13.09 -18.82
N ASP A 156 7.23 -14.31 -19.02
CA ASP A 156 6.46 -15.41 -19.60
C ASP A 156 5.40 -16.01 -18.65
N HIS A 157 5.55 -15.79 -17.33
CA HIS A 157 4.70 -16.41 -16.31
C HIS A 157 4.04 -15.40 -15.35
N THR A 158 3.80 -14.16 -15.80
CA THR A 158 3.31 -13.05 -14.96
C THR A 158 2.08 -13.39 -14.12
N VAL A 159 1.06 -14.00 -14.75
CA VAL A 159 -0.19 -14.38 -14.08
C VAL A 159 0.03 -15.45 -13.00
N ALA A 160 0.81 -16.48 -13.32
CA ALA A 160 1.09 -17.55 -12.36
C ALA A 160 1.87 -17.04 -11.15
N ILE A 161 2.86 -16.17 -11.37
CA ILE A 161 3.67 -15.55 -10.31
C ILE A 161 2.81 -14.60 -9.47
N ALA A 162 1.93 -13.81 -10.08
CA ALA A 162 0.99 -12.96 -9.35
C ALA A 162 0.07 -13.77 -8.44
N LEU A 163 -0.52 -14.85 -8.95
CA LEU A 163 -1.37 -15.74 -8.15
C LEU A 163 -0.61 -16.42 -7.01
N LEU A 164 0.61 -16.89 -7.26
CA LEU A 164 1.47 -17.45 -6.20
C LEU A 164 1.81 -16.42 -5.14
N ALA A 165 2.08 -15.17 -5.52
CA ALA A 165 2.32 -14.08 -4.58
C ALA A 165 1.09 -13.78 -3.72
N ILE A 166 -0.12 -13.73 -4.32
CA ILE A 166 -1.37 -13.53 -3.57
C ILE A 166 -1.57 -14.66 -2.56
N VAL A 167 -1.44 -15.91 -3.00
CA VAL A 167 -1.59 -17.07 -2.11
C VAL A 167 -0.56 -17.03 -0.98
N GLY A 168 0.71 -16.74 -1.30
CA GLY A 168 1.78 -16.65 -0.32
C GLY A 168 1.53 -15.56 0.73
N ILE A 169 1.18 -14.36 0.30
CA ILE A 169 0.87 -13.23 1.19
C ILE A 169 -0.36 -13.52 2.05
N THR A 170 -1.41 -14.09 1.45
CA THR A 170 -2.61 -14.50 2.19
C THR A 170 -2.27 -15.51 3.28
N PHE A 171 -1.47 -16.53 2.94
CA PHE A 171 -1.02 -17.53 3.90
C PHE A 171 -0.22 -16.93 5.06
N LEU A 172 0.67 -15.98 4.76
CA LEU A 172 1.45 -15.27 5.78
C LEU A 172 0.55 -14.42 6.69
N ASN A 173 -0.42 -13.71 6.11
CA ASN A 173 -1.35 -12.88 6.88
C ASN A 173 -2.28 -13.71 7.79
N LEU A 174 -2.68 -14.90 7.37
CA LEU A 174 -3.49 -15.80 8.21
C LEU A 174 -2.74 -16.29 9.46
N ARG A 175 -1.40 -16.21 9.49
CA ARG A 175 -0.60 -16.58 10.66
C ARG A 175 -0.59 -15.53 11.77
N GLY A 176 -1.03 -14.32 11.47
CA GLY A 176 -1.11 -13.23 12.45
C GLY A 176 -0.32 -11.99 12.03
N VAL A 177 -0.84 -10.84 12.41
CA VAL A 177 -0.32 -9.52 12.00
C VAL A 177 1.13 -9.31 12.47
N ARG A 178 1.49 -9.81 13.65
CA ARG A 178 2.84 -9.63 14.21
C ARG A 178 3.90 -10.43 13.46
N GLU A 179 3.61 -11.68 13.11
CA GLU A 179 4.53 -12.56 12.38
C GLU A 179 4.67 -12.09 10.92
N ALA A 180 3.54 -11.78 10.28
CA ALA A 180 3.53 -11.20 8.94
C ALA A 180 4.28 -9.86 8.91
N GLY A 181 4.04 -8.96 9.87
CA GLY A 181 4.70 -7.66 9.96
C GLY A 181 6.21 -7.76 10.14
N ALA A 182 6.69 -8.72 10.92
CA ALA A 182 8.14 -8.95 11.08
C ALA A 182 8.80 -9.39 9.76
N LEU A 183 8.11 -10.19 8.94
CA LEU A 183 8.61 -10.61 7.64
C LEU A 183 8.59 -9.47 6.63
N PHE A 184 7.52 -8.68 6.60
CA PHE A 184 7.40 -7.50 5.72
C PHE A 184 8.29 -6.33 6.14
N ALA A 185 8.80 -6.32 7.37
CA ALA A 185 9.71 -5.28 7.84
C ALA A 185 11.00 -5.22 7.00
N ILE A 186 11.57 -6.35 6.62
CA ILE A 186 12.81 -6.40 5.86
C ILE A 186 12.67 -5.71 4.50
N PRO A 187 11.74 -6.10 3.60
CA PRO A 187 11.59 -5.45 2.32
C PRO A 187 11.17 -3.97 2.45
N THR A 188 10.33 -3.61 3.43
CA THR A 188 9.92 -2.23 3.65
C THR A 188 11.08 -1.32 4.05
N TYR A 189 11.91 -1.74 5.01
CA TYR A 189 13.08 -0.95 5.41
C TYR A 189 14.16 -0.91 4.33
N LEU A 190 14.35 -2.02 3.59
CA LEU A 190 15.26 -2.04 2.43
C LEU A 190 14.80 -1.06 1.36
N PHE A 191 13.51 -1.03 1.04
CA PHE A 191 12.92 -0.07 0.12
C PHE A 191 13.17 1.37 0.58
N MET A 192 12.87 1.70 1.85
CA MET A 192 13.12 3.04 2.39
C MET A 192 14.60 3.43 2.31
N LEU A 193 15.50 2.51 2.62
CA LEU A 193 16.95 2.72 2.53
C LEU A 193 17.36 3.00 1.08
N THR A 194 16.89 2.20 0.13
CA THR A 194 17.22 2.33 -1.29
C THR A 194 16.75 3.68 -1.84
N ILE A 195 15.49 4.07 -1.54
CA ILE A 195 14.96 5.38 -1.93
C ILE A 195 15.79 6.51 -1.27
N GLY A 196 16.12 6.38 0.00
CA GLY A 196 16.97 7.35 0.70
C GLY A 196 18.34 7.51 0.04
N VAL A 197 19.01 6.42 -0.28
CA VAL A 197 20.31 6.43 -0.99
C VAL A 197 20.16 7.07 -2.38
N MET A 198 19.10 6.72 -3.13
CA MET A 198 18.83 7.30 -4.44
C MET A 198 18.68 8.83 -4.36
N VAL A 199 17.87 9.32 -3.42
CA VAL A 199 17.63 10.76 -3.24
C VAL A 199 18.92 11.48 -2.83
N ILE A 200 19.67 10.93 -1.85
CA ILE A 200 20.94 11.52 -1.40
C ILE A 200 21.93 11.58 -2.58
N THR A 201 22.07 10.50 -3.34
CA THR A 201 22.96 10.46 -4.50
C THR A 201 22.55 11.49 -5.55
N ALA A 202 21.25 11.62 -5.83
CA ALA A 202 20.76 12.62 -6.78
C ALA A 202 21.08 14.05 -6.31
N VAL A 203 20.84 14.36 -5.04
CA VAL A 203 21.14 15.68 -4.45
C VAL A 203 22.64 15.98 -4.51
N VAL A 204 23.49 15.02 -4.17
CA VAL A 204 24.96 15.19 -4.22
C VAL A 204 25.42 15.46 -5.65
N LYS A 205 24.93 14.69 -6.62
CA LYS A 205 25.29 14.87 -8.03
C LYS A 205 24.83 16.23 -8.58
N ILE A 206 23.64 16.68 -8.27
CA ILE A 206 23.13 18.01 -8.64
C ILE A 206 24.00 19.10 -7.98
N ALA A 207 24.31 18.95 -6.70
CA ALA A 207 25.14 19.92 -5.97
C ALA A 207 26.58 19.99 -6.50
N SER A 208 27.11 18.89 -7.05
CA SER A 208 28.42 18.86 -7.72
C SER A 208 28.41 19.41 -9.16
N GLY A 209 27.25 19.86 -9.65
CA GLY A 209 27.13 20.42 -11.01
C GLY A 209 26.97 19.38 -12.11
N GLU A 210 26.76 18.12 -11.76
CA GLU A 210 26.49 17.05 -12.74
C GLU A 210 25.08 17.21 -13.31
N GLN A 211 24.95 17.23 -14.63
CA GLN A 211 23.63 17.23 -15.29
C GLN A 211 23.08 15.79 -15.29
N LEU A 212 22.05 15.56 -14.49
CA LEU A 212 21.37 14.28 -14.48
C LEU A 212 20.46 14.19 -15.72
N MET A 213 20.76 13.24 -16.59
CA MET A 213 19.91 12.90 -17.74
C MET A 213 19.40 11.47 -17.57
N ALA A 214 18.10 11.28 -17.81
CA ALA A 214 17.53 9.94 -17.85
C ALA A 214 18.08 9.19 -19.09
N GLU A 215 18.26 7.88 -19.00
CA GLU A 215 18.64 7.04 -20.11
C GLU A 215 17.69 7.19 -21.31
N SER A 216 16.41 7.42 -21.01
CA SER A 216 15.33 7.67 -21.99
C SER A 216 15.26 9.11 -22.51
N ALA A 217 16.17 10.01 -22.11
CA ALA A 217 16.11 11.43 -22.49
C ALA A 217 16.21 11.66 -24.02
N GLY A 218 16.79 10.71 -24.73
CA GLY A 218 16.88 10.72 -26.21
C GLY A 218 15.73 9.98 -26.93
N TRP A 219 14.77 9.42 -26.20
CA TRP A 219 13.65 8.70 -26.81
C TRP A 219 12.60 9.67 -27.36
N GLU A 220 12.17 9.45 -28.60
CA GLU A 220 11.02 10.17 -29.17
C GLU A 220 9.72 9.53 -28.71
N ILE A 221 9.06 10.15 -27.75
CA ILE A 221 7.70 9.76 -27.34
C ILE A 221 6.75 10.53 -28.25
N ARG A 222 6.16 9.83 -29.21
CA ARG A 222 5.18 10.42 -30.13
C ARG A 222 3.82 10.45 -29.48
N ALA A 223 3.09 11.55 -29.71
CA ALA A 223 1.72 11.67 -29.27
C ALA A 223 0.84 10.66 -30.01
N GLU A 224 -0.01 9.94 -29.32
CA GLU A 224 -1.07 9.12 -29.94
C GLU A 224 -2.11 10.02 -30.62
N HIS A 225 -2.40 11.17 -29.99
CA HIS A 225 -3.34 12.19 -30.48
C HIS A 225 -2.86 13.57 -30.09
N GLU A 226 -3.20 14.57 -30.89
CA GLU A 226 -3.02 15.97 -30.49
C GLU A 226 -4.11 16.40 -29.51
N TYR A 227 -3.70 16.63 -28.26
CA TYR A 227 -4.60 17.09 -27.21
C TYR A 227 -4.57 18.62 -27.14
N ALA A 228 -5.74 19.25 -27.34
CA ALA A 228 -5.92 20.69 -27.23
C ALA A 228 -7.25 21.03 -26.54
N GLY A 229 -7.36 22.24 -25.99
CA GLY A 229 -8.59 22.73 -25.37
C GLY A 229 -9.11 21.81 -24.27
N LEU A 230 -10.38 21.40 -24.33
CA LEU A 230 -11.03 20.56 -23.32
C LEU A 230 -10.43 19.16 -23.23
N ALA A 231 -9.96 18.59 -24.36
CA ALA A 231 -9.33 17.27 -24.35
C ALA A 231 -8.00 17.31 -23.57
N LEU A 232 -7.20 18.34 -23.71
CA LEU A 232 -5.98 18.56 -22.93
C LEU A 232 -6.31 18.74 -21.43
N ALA A 233 -7.30 19.57 -21.12
CA ALA A 233 -7.74 19.76 -19.73
C ALA A 233 -8.20 18.44 -19.09
N PHE A 234 -8.94 17.63 -19.84
CA PHE A 234 -9.37 16.30 -19.38
C PHE A 234 -8.18 15.35 -19.17
N LEU A 235 -7.19 15.36 -20.08
CA LEU A 235 -5.98 14.54 -19.92
C LEU A 235 -5.17 14.93 -18.69
N ILE A 236 -5.01 16.25 -18.44
CA ILE A 236 -4.33 16.75 -17.22
C ILE A 236 -5.11 16.35 -15.96
N ALA A 237 -6.45 16.49 -15.97
CA ALA A 237 -7.29 16.06 -14.85
C ALA A 237 -7.19 14.54 -14.62
N ARG A 238 -7.11 13.74 -15.68
CA ARG A 238 -6.90 12.30 -15.61
C ARG A 238 -5.51 11.97 -15.05
N ALA A 239 -4.47 12.66 -15.48
CA ALA A 239 -3.13 12.49 -14.93
C ALA A 239 -3.06 12.85 -13.44
N PHE A 240 -3.73 13.93 -13.03
CA PHE A 240 -3.89 14.28 -11.62
C PHE A 240 -4.64 13.19 -10.85
N SER A 241 -5.76 12.69 -11.37
CA SER A 241 -6.53 11.60 -10.76
C SER A 241 -5.68 10.33 -10.62
N SER A 242 -4.89 9.96 -11.63
CA SER A 242 -3.94 8.83 -11.53
C SER A 242 -2.87 9.08 -10.47
N GLY A 243 -2.36 10.30 -10.37
CA GLY A 243 -1.38 10.68 -9.34
C GLY A 243 -1.93 10.63 -7.92
N THR A 244 -3.24 10.81 -7.71
CA THR A 244 -3.87 10.70 -6.39
C THR A 244 -3.81 9.29 -5.80
N THR A 245 -3.36 8.30 -6.56
CA THR A 245 -2.99 6.97 -6.04
C THR A 245 -1.98 7.07 -4.88
N ALA A 246 -1.17 8.15 -4.80
CA ALA A 246 -0.31 8.44 -3.66
C ALA A 246 -1.06 8.51 -2.31
N LEU A 247 -2.38 8.76 -2.32
CA LEU A 247 -3.21 8.85 -1.12
C LEU A 247 -3.62 7.47 -0.56
N THR A 248 -3.43 6.41 -1.34
CA THR A 248 -3.79 5.05 -0.95
C THR A 248 -3.00 4.63 0.30
N GLY A 249 -3.66 3.98 1.23
CA GLY A 249 -3.06 3.49 2.48
C GLY A 249 -3.04 4.48 3.64
N ILE A 250 -3.37 5.77 3.45
CA ILE A 250 -3.42 6.75 4.55
C ILE A 250 -4.50 6.35 5.58
N GLU A 251 -5.65 5.91 5.10
CA GLU A 251 -6.75 5.44 5.96
C GLU A 251 -6.36 4.20 6.77
N ALA A 252 -5.62 3.26 6.16
CA ALA A 252 -5.11 2.08 6.85
C ALA A 252 -4.17 2.44 8.01
N ILE A 253 -3.36 3.50 7.85
CA ILE A 253 -2.52 4.03 8.93
C ILE A 253 -3.38 4.59 10.06
N ALA A 254 -4.43 5.36 9.74
CA ALA A 254 -5.34 5.94 10.72
C ALA A 254 -6.09 4.86 11.53
N ASN A 255 -6.54 3.80 10.85
CA ASN A 255 -7.16 2.63 11.49
C ASN A 255 -6.18 1.82 12.33
N GLY A 256 -4.89 1.85 12.00
CA GLY A 256 -3.84 1.13 12.72
C GLY A 256 -3.36 1.80 14.01
N VAL A 257 -3.78 3.03 14.30
CA VAL A 257 -3.30 3.79 15.49
C VAL A 257 -3.61 3.09 16.82
N PRO A 258 -4.79 2.43 17.01
CA PRO A 258 -5.08 1.68 18.24
C PRO A 258 -4.27 0.39 18.40
N ALA A 259 -3.63 -0.12 17.38
CA ALA A 259 -2.89 -1.39 17.36
C ALA A 259 -1.40 -1.19 17.69
#